data_538ed01d36fbffcb5360edd6428a4548
#
_entry.id   538ed01d36fbffcb5360edd6428a4548
#
_cell.length_a   1.000
_cell.length_b   1.000
_cell.length_c   1.000
_cell.angle_alpha   90.00
_cell.angle_beta   90.00
_cell.angle_gamma   90.00
#
_symmetry.space_group_name_H-M   'P 1'
#
loop_
_entity.id
_entity.type
_entity.pdbx_description
1 polymer ?
#
loop_
_entity_poly.entity_id
_entity_poly.type
_entity_poly.pdbx_seq_one_letter_code
_entity_poly.pdbx_strand_id
1 'polypeptide(L)'
;VRDLVAFLSSLGRLPEFTIKPDQIIARRWQTLAATPQAAHAITRTSIKTAAQEHPDFVWQTAYSSVSGSLPLSEVPHMHSRYGLKPGDLGASYVRTYLEVLQPGRAKLQIEPSKGVSVWIGETPYDPATSPEIDWTAGPQKITLAIDRDAAGSGPLSLRVVAPAEKGALIKAVGGK
;
A
#
# COMPACT_ATOMS: atom_id res chain seq x y z
N VAL A 1 23.65 25.77 15.04
CA VAL A 1 23.15 26.06 13.66
C VAL A 1 24.01 25.35 12.61
N ARG A 2 25.37 25.41 12.69
CA ARG A 2 26.26 24.71 11.72
C ARG A 2 26.03 23.21 11.69
N ASP A 3 25.84 22.56 12.83
CA ASP A 3 25.63 21.12 12.93
C ASP A 3 24.30 20.69 12.33
N LEU A 4 23.26 21.52 12.48
CA LEU A 4 21.96 21.25 11.87
C LEU A 4 22.01 21.34 10.33
N VAL A 5 22.73 22.32 9.79
CA VAL A 5 22.93 22.47 8.35
C VAL A 5 23.75 21.31 7.79
N ALA A 6 24.83 20.91 8.49
CA ALA A 6 25.62 19.75 8.12
C ALA A 6 24.80 18.45 8.15
N PHE A 7 23.99 18.26 9.18
CA PHE A 7 23.07 17.12 9.30
C PHE A 7 22.04 17.11 8.17
N LEU A 8 21.34 18.22 7.92
CA LEU A 8 20.36 18.31 6.84
C LEU A 8 20.99 18.09 5.45
N SER A 9 22.23 18.59 5.25
CA SER A 9 22.97 18.37 4.00
C SER A 9 23.41 16.91 3.83
N SER A 10 23.64 16.17 4.92
CA SER A 10 23.98 14.75 4.87
C SER A 10 22.75 13.85 4.59
N LEU A 11 21.56 14.26 5.03
CA LEU A 11 20.34 13.49 4.83
C LEU A 11 20.03 13.28 3.33
N GLY A 12 20.25 14.29 2.49
CA GLY A 12 20.06 14.17 1.04
C GLY A 12 21.04 13.23 0.32
N ARG A 13 22.13 12.81 1.00
CA ARG A 13 23.16 11.91 0.47
C ARG A 13 22.97 10.46 0.92
N LEU A 14 22.17 10.22 1.93
CA LEU A 14 21.87 8.86 2.40
C LEU A 14 20.87 8.21 1.45
N PRO A 15 21.13 6.98 0.98
CA PRO A 15 20.26 6.28 0.00
C PRO A 15 18.81 6.19 0.45
N GLU A 16 18.59 6.02 1.74
CA GLU A 16 17.28 5.91 2.39
C GLU A 16 16.46 7.22 2.36
N PHE A 17 17.11 8.38 2.18
CA PHE A 17 16.46 9.69 2.06
C PHE A 17 16.50 10.26 0.65
N THR A 18 17.07 9.52 -0.31
CA THR A 18 17.13 9.96 -1.71
C THR A 18 15.75 9.84 -2.35
N ILE A 19 15.14 10.96 -2.67
CA ILE A 19 13.88 11.02 -3.42
C ILE A 19 14.22 10.93 -4.91
N LYS A 20 13.79 9.85 -5.56
CA LYS A 20 13.87 9.74 -7.02
C LYS A 20 12.69 10.50 -7.61
N PRO A 21 12.91 11.54 -8.42
CA PRO A 21 11.84 12.41 -8.92
C PRO A 21 10.86 11.70 -9.87
N ASP A 22 11.27 10.58 -10.44
CA ASP A 22 10.50 9.75 -11.36
C ASP A 22 9.65 8.67 -10.67
N GLN A 23 9.73 8.57 -9.35
CA GLN A 23 8.99 7.58 -8.56
C GLN A 23 8.04 8.24 -7.57
N ILE A 24 6.78 7.86 -7.66
CA ILE A 24 5.76 8.26 -6.69
C ILE A 24 5.67 7.18 -5.63
N ILE A 25 5.88 7.58 -4.38
CA ILE A 25 5.93 6.68 -3.23
C ILE A 25 4.70 6.93 -2.36
N ALA A 26 3.96 5.88 -2.03
CA ALA A 26 2.88 5.94 -1.07
C ALA A 26 3.44 6.13 0.34
N ARG A 27 3.09 7.25 1.01
CA ARG A 27 3.55 7.57 2.36
C ARG A 27 2.43 7.63 3.38
N ARG A 28 1.23 7.93 2.94
CA ARG A 28 0.03 7.90 3.78
C ARG A 28 -0.78 6.66 3.46
N TRP A 29 -1.05 5.91 4.49
CA TRP A 29 -1.79 4.68 4.45
C TRP A 29 -3.01 4.76 5.35
N GLN A 30 -3.94 3.88 5.12
CA GLN A 30 -4.97 3.54 6.09
C GLN A 30 -4.87 2.04 6.35
N THR A 31 -4.89 1.67 7.61
CA THR A 31 -4.88 0.28 8.07
C THR A 31 -6.24 -0.08 8.61
N LEU A 32 -6.73 -1.27 8.28
CA LEU A 32 -8.01 -1.74 8.80
C LEU A 32 -7.84 -2.22 10.23
N ALA A 33 -8.62 -1.66 11.15
CA ALA A 33 -8.62 -2.10 12.54
C ALA A 33 -9.11 -3.55 12.65
N ALA A 34 -8.39 -4.37 13.43
CA ALA A 34 -8.72 -5.79 13.63
C ALA A 34 -9.89 -5.96 14.60
N THR A 35 -11.06 -5.42 14.24
CA THR A 35 -12.28 -5.55 15.03
C THR A 35 -12.98 -6.90 14.77
N PRO A 36 -13.73 -7.43 15.74
CA PRO A 36 -14.52 -8.64 15.53
C PRO A 36 -15.52 -8.52 14.38
N GLN A 37 -16.11 -7.33 14.19
CA GLN A 37 -17.06 -7.03 13.12
C GLN A 37 -16.39 -7.09 11.74
N ALA A 38 -15.23 -6.44 11.59
CA ALA A 38 -14.46 -6.48 10.33
C ALA A 38 -14.00 -7.91 10.00
N ALA A 39 -13.48 -8.65 10.98
CA ALA A 39 -13.08 -10.04 10.80
C ALA A 39 -14.27 -10.93 10.39
N HIS A 40 -15.45 -10.73 10.99
CA HIS A 40 -16.65 -11.45 10.64
C HIS A 40 -17.12 -11.14 9.22
N ALA A 41 -17.14 -9.86 8.83
CA ALA A 41 -17.57 -9.43 7.51
C ALA A 41 -16.67 -10.07 6.42
N ILE A 42 -15.35 -10.03 6.59
CA ILE A 42 -14.38 -10.60 5.62
C ILE A 42 -14.48 -12.13 5.58
N THR A 43 -14.59 -12.79 6.73
CA THR A 43 -14.66 -14.26 6.78
C THR A 43 -15.94 -14.80 6.13
N ARG A 44 -17.04 -14.10 6.23
CA ARG A 44 -18.32 -14.52 5.63
C ARG A 44 -18.41 -14.26 4.12
N THR A 45 -17.60 -13.35 3.61
CA THR A 45 -17.67 -12.96 2.19
C THR A 45 -16.41 -13.39 1.45
N SER A 46 -15.40 -12.53 1.45
CA SER A 46 -14.06 -12.82 0.91
C SER A 46 -13.09 -11.70 1.27
N ILE A 47 -11.79 -11.95 1.10
CA ILE A 47 -10.75 -10.92 1.23
C ILE A 47 -10.99 -9.73 0.30
N LYS A 48 -11.65 -9.92 -0.85
CA LYS A 48 -12.04 -8.87 -1.80
C LYS A 48 -12.96 -7.82 -1.15
N THR A 49 -13.73 -8.18 -0.12
CA THR A 49 -14.61 -7.24 0.58
C THR A 49 -13.84 -6.07 1.18
N ALA A 50 -12.56 -6.26 1.52
CA ALA A 50 -11.72 -5.16 2.00
C ALA A 50 -11.49 -4.07 0.94
N ALA A 51 -11.60 -4.37 -0.34
CA ALA A 51 -11.52 -3.38 -1.43
C ALA A 51 -12.81 -2.55 -1.57
N GLN A 52 -13.91 -3.01 -0.99
CA GLN A 52 -15.20 -2.32 -0.99
C GLN A 52 -15.34 -1.42 0.24
N GLU A 53 -16.31 -0.53 0.23
CA GLU A 53 -16.70 0.20 1.44
C GLU A 53 -17.68 -0.66 2.26
N HIS A 54 -17.42 -0.79 3.55
CA HIS A 54 -18.25 -1.59 4.45
C HIS A 54 -18.44 -0.83 5.77
N PRO A 55 -19.64 -0.78 6.35
CA PRO A 55 -19.93 0.00 7.57
C PRO A 55 -19.13 -0.48 8.78
N ASP A 56 -18.79 -1.77 8.85
CA ASP A 56 -18.02 -2.34 9.96
C ASP A 56 -16.50 -2.14 9.82
N PHE A 57 -16.03 -1.50 8.75
CA PHE A 57 -14.62 -1.28 8.52
C PHE A 57 -14.17 0.06 9.09
N VAL A 58 -13.38 -0.02 10.15
CA VAL A 58 -12.74 1.15 10.76
C VAL A 58 -11.33 1.29 10.24
N TRP A 59 -11.11 2.28 9.40
CA TRP A 59 -9.81 2.58 8.81
C TRP A 59 -9.07 3.63 9.64
N GLN A 60 -7.84 3.32 10.03
CA GLN A 60 -6.96 4.18 10.81
C GLN A 60 -5.81 4.68 9.95
N THR A 61 -5.44 5.94 10.11
CA THR A 61 -4.30 6.51 9.36
C THR A 61 -2.98 5.97 9.89
N ALA A 62 -2.11 5.55 8.97
CA ALA A 62 -0.74 5.15 9.23
C ALA A 62 0.20 5.85 8.23
N TYR A 63 1.46 5.98 8.60
CA TYR A 63 2.48 6.62 7.77
C TYR A 63 3.69 5.70 7.61
N SER A 64 4.18 5.60 6.38
CA SER A 64 5.47 4.98 6.12
C SER A 64 6.62 5.95 6.41
N SER A 65 7.82 5.42 6.44
CA SER A 65 9.05 6.22 6.45
C SER A 65 9.17 7.11 5.19
N VAL A 66 10.15 8.00 5.18
CA VAL A 66 10.44 8.85 4.00
C VAL A 66 10.76 8.01 2.76
N SER A 67 11.41 6.86 2.93
CA SER A 67 11.69 5.90 1.85
C SER A 67 10.46 5.14 1.34
N GLY A 68 9.31 5.28 2.01
CA GLY A 68 8.07 4.60 1.67
C GLY A 68 7.87 3.25 2.34
N SER A 69 8.71 2.90 3.30
CA SER A 69 8.64 1.64 4.03
C SER A 69 7.64 1.72 5.18
N LEU A 70 6.57 0.94 5.12
CA LEU A 70 5.59 0.76 6.19
C LEU A 70 5.90 -0.54 6.94
N PRO A 71 6.29 -0.48 8.23
CA PRO A 71 6.56 -1.69 9.00
C PRO A 71 5.28 -2.53 9.14
N LEU A 72 5.32 -3.80 8.76
CA LEU A 72 4.14 -4.68 8.90
C LEU A 72 3.76 -4.93 10.37
N SER A 73 4.69 -4.75 11.30
CA SER A 73 4.42 -4.82 12.74
C SER A 73 3.44 -3.75 13.23
N GLU A 74 3.37 -2.62 12.55
CA GLU A 74 2.45 -1.51 12.88
C GLU A 74 1.07 -1.65 12.24
N VAL A 75 0.91 -2.61 11.33
CA VAL A 75 -0.38 -2.87 10.68
C VAL A 75 -1.18 -3.87 11.52
N PRO A 76 -2.43 -3.60 11.89
CA PRO A 76 -3.26 -4.57 12.61
C PRO A 76 -3.38 -5.89 11.84
N HIS A 77 -3.33 -7.01 12.56
CA HIS A 77 -3.47 -8.33 11.98
C HIS A 77 -4.79 -8.97 12.43
N MET A 78 -5.61 -9.37 11.48
CA MET A 78 -6.83 -10.11 11.76
C MET A 78 -6.53 -11.61 11.77
N HIS A 79 -6.73 -12.24 12.91
CA HIS A 79 -6.67 -13.69 13.00
C HIS A 79 -8.03 -14.28 12.64
N SER A 80 -8.03 -15.33 11.83
CA SER A 80 -9.24 -16.12 11.63
C SER A 80 -9.64 -16.76 12.97
N ARG A 81 -10.81 -16.44 13.48
CA ARG A 81 -11.32 -17.03 14.75
C ARG A 81 -11.76 -18.48 14.62
N TYR A 82 -11.97 -18.92 13.43
CA TYR A 82 -12.39 -20.30 13.18
C TYR A 82 -11.15 -21.11 12.87
N GLY A 83 -10.54 -21.71 13.82
CA GLY A 83 -9.38 -22.61 13.73
C GLY A 83 -9.39 -23.58 12.55
N LEU A 84 -9.65 -23.04 11.38
CA LEU A 84 -9.76 -23.67 10.09
C LEU A 84 -8.34 -23.84 9.58
N LYS A 85 -7.93 -25.05 9.50
CA LYS A 85 -6.76 -25.60 8.79
C LYS A 85 -5.47 -24.76 8.79
N PRO A 86 -4.29 -25.39 8.91
CA PRO A 86 -3.01 -24.73 8.57
C PRO A 86 -3.16 -24.10 7.17
N GLY A 87 -3.18 -22.77 7.08
CA GLY A 87 -3.45 -22.05 5.84
C GLY A 87 -4.63 -21.08 5.87
N ASP A 88 -5.52 -21.13 6.86
CA ASP A 88 -6.52 -20.08 7.10
C ASP A 88 -5.90 -18.91 7.85
N LEU A 89 -5.07 -18.24 7.14
CA LEU A 89 -4.17 -17.23 7.63
C LEU A 89 -4.94 -15.94 7.81
N GLY A 90 -4.82 -15.40 8.99
CA GLY A 90 -5.20 -14.02 9.23
C GLY A 90 -4.52 -13.11 8.21
N ALA A 91 -5.16 -12.03 7.85
CA ALA A 91 -4.59 -11.06 6.94
C ALA A 91 -4.54 -9.67 7.57
N SER A 92 -3.56 -8.89 7.15
CA SER A 92 -3.51 -7.46 7.40
C SER A 92 -4.03 -6.72 6.18
N TYR A 93 -4.82 -5.67 6.39
CA TYR A 93 -5.41 -4.91 5.29
C TYR A 93 -4.96 -3.47 5.36
N VAL A 94 -4.47 -2.97 4.25
CA VAL A 94 -4.07 -1.57 4.11
C VAL A 94 -4.64 -0.99 2.82
N ARG A 95 -4.84 0.33 2.81
CA ARG A 95 -5.19 1.04 1.60
C ARG A 95 -4.47 2.38 1.50
N THR A 96 -4.25 2.83 0.29
CA THR A 96 -3.72 4.16 -0.02
C THR A 96 -4.47 4.76 -1.19
N TYR A 97 -4.35 6.08 -1.35
CA TYR A 97 -5.00 6.82 -2.43
C TYR A 97 -3.96 7.54 -3.27
N LEU A 98 -4.15 7.46 -4.57
CA LEU A 98 -3.40 8.21 -5.57
C LEU A 98 -4.35 9.13 -6.32
N GLU A 99 -3.88 10.29 -6.72
CA GLU A 99 -4.59 11.22 -7.60
C GLU A 99 -3.93 11.18 -8.96
N VAL A 100 -4.67 10.76 -9.97
CA VAL A 100 -4.21 10.78 -11.36
C VAL A 100 -4.62 12.11 -11.97
N LEU A 101 -3.65 13.00 -12.12
CA LEU A 101 -3.84 14.34 -12.69
C LEU A 101 -3.94 14.31 -14.21
N GLN A 102 -3.19 13.40 -14.84
CA GLN A 102 -3.22 13.18 -16.28
C GLN A 102 -3.25 11.68 -16.57
N PRO A 103 -4.22 11.21 -17.38
CA PRO A 103 -4.29 9.81 -17.77
C PRO A 103 -3.04 9.37 -18.52
N GLY A 104 -2.71 8.10 -18.41
CA GLY A 104 -1.54 7.52 -19.08
C GLY A 104 -1.15 6.18 -18.48
N ARG A 105 0.00 5.69 -18.87
CA ARG A 105 0.51 4.40 -18.39
C ARG A 105 1.44 4.57 -17.20
N ALA A 106 1.35 3.68 -16.25
CA ALA A 106 2.32 3.54 -15.18
C ALA A 106 2.31 2.12 -14.60
N LYS A 107 3.45 1.72 -14.05
CA LYS A 107 3.61 0.47 -13.29
C LYS A 107 3.38 0.70 -11.81
N LEU A 108 2.69 -0.24 -11.19
CA LEU A 108 2.57 -0.33 -9.74
C LEU A 108 3.57 -1.37 -9.22
N GLN A 109 4.53 -0.94 -8.44
CA GLN A 109 5.52 -1.81 -7.79
C GLN A 109 5.19 -1.94 -6.31
N ILE A 110 5.05 -3.18 -5.84
CA ILE A 110 4.71 -3.49 -4.45
C ILE A 110 5.73 -4.48 -3.92
N GLU A 111 6.27 -4.19 -2.76
CA GLU A 111 7.21 -5.05 -2.04
C GLU A 111 6.70 -5.25 -0.60
N PRO A 112 6.60 -6.49 -0.12
CA PRO A 112 6.81 -7.74 -0.85
C PRO A 112 5.68 -7.98 -1.86
N SER A 113 5.98 -8.67 -2.97
CA SER A 113 4.97 -9.08 -3.96
C SER A 113 4.32 -10.43 -3.61
N LYS A 114 5.05 -11.28 -2.88
CA LYS A 114 4.54 -12.57 -2.41
C LYS A 114 3.64 -12.39 -1.19
N GLY A 115 2.54 -13.13 -1.14
CA GLY A 115 1.59 -13.05 -0.02
C GLY A 115 0.76 -11.77 0.01
N VAL A 116 0.73 -11.01 -1.09
CA VAL A 116 -0.03 -9.77 -1.20
C VAL A 116 -1.05 -9.88 -2.32
N SER A 117 -2.31 -9.68 -1.99
CA SER A 117 -3.40 -9.50 -2.95
C SER A 117 -3.72 -8.03 -3.08
N VAL A 118 -3.89 -7.55 -4.30
CA VAL A 118 -4.04 -6.12 -4.59
C VAL A 118 -5.30 -5.86 -5.40
N TRP A 119 -5.95 -4.74 -5.11
CA TRP A 119 -7.07 -4.21 -5.90
C TRP A 119 -6.85 -2.73 -6.18
N ILE A 120 -7.13 -2.33 -7.41
CA ILE A 120 -7.22 -0.93 -7.83
C ILE A 120 -8.71 -0.65 -8.00
N GLY A 121 -9.27 0.18 -7.11
CA GLY A 121 -10.70 0.22 -6.91
C GLY A 121 -11.21 -1.15 -6.44
N GLU A 122 -12.01 -1.82 -7.27
CA GLU A 122 -12.49 -3.19 -7.04
C GLU A 122 -11.87 -4.23 -8.00
N THR A 123 -11.00 -3.78 -8.92
CA THR A 123 -10.37 -4.65 -9.92
C THR A 123 -9.12 -5.29 -9.34
N PRO A 124 -9.00 -6.62 -9.36
CA PRO A 124 -7.81 -7.30 -8.88
C PRO A 124 -6.60 -6.99 -9.77
N TYR A 125 -5.45 -6.85 -9.13
CA TYR A 125 -4.17 -6.59 -9.78
C TYR A 125 -3.15 -7.59 -9.26
N ASP A 126 -2.35 -8.18 -10.15
CA ASP A 126 -1.29 -9.11 -9.76
C ASP A 126 0.06 -8.39 -9.64
N PRO A 127 0.58 -8.20 -8.43
CA PRO A 127 1.85 -7.52 -8.22
C PRO A 127 3.06 -8.33 -8.73
N ALA A 128 2.93 -9.65 -8.89
CA ALA A 128 4.03 -10.49 -9.35
C ALA A 128 4.34 -10.27 -10.83
N THR A 129 3.32 -10.08 -11.66
CA THR A 129 3.48 -9.77 -13.08
C THR A 129 3.78 -8.29 -13.32
N SER A 130 3.38 -7.43 -12.37
CA SER A 130 3.60 -5.98 -12.42
C SER A 130 3.37 -5.36 -13.82
N PRO A 131 2.21 -5.62 -14.44
CA PRO A 131 1.91 -5.09 -15.77
C PRO A 131 1.79 -3.55 -15.72
N GLU A 132 1.98 -2.91 -16.86
CA GLU A 132 1.58 -1.52 -17.01
C GLU A 132 0.06 -1.40 -16.94
N ILE A 133 -0.39 -0.37 -16.26
CA ILE A 133 -1.80 -0.07 -16.08
C ILE A 133 -2.11 1.22 -16.84
N ASP A 134 -3.21 1.22 -17.56
CA ASP A 134 -3.78 2.43 -18.13
C ASP A 134 -4.60 3.15 -17.04
N TRP A 135 -4.01 4.21 -16.47
CA TRP A 135 -4.63 4.99 -15.41
C TRP A 135 -5.60 6.01 -15.97
N THR A 136 -6.79 6.06 -15.41
CA THR A 136 -7.79 7.09 -15.70
C THR A 136 -7.67 8.25 -14.73
N ALA A 137 -7.99 9.48 -15.17
CA ALA A 137 -7.94 10.66 -14.31
C ALA A 137 -8.86 10.54 -13.10
N GLY A 138 -8.43 11.15 -11.98
CA GLY A 138 -9.16 11.22 -10.72
C GLY A 138 -8.56 10.34 -9.62
N PRO A 139 -9.27 10.23 -8.49
CA PRO A 139 -8.79 9.49 -7.33
C PRO A 139 -8.83 7.97 -7.58
N GLN A 140 -7.73 7.31 -7.26
CA GLN A 140 -7.59 5.87 -7.35
C GLN A 140 -7.33 5.30 -5.96
N LYS A 141 -8.19 4.38 -5.54
CA LYS A 141 -8.03 3.64 -4.27
C LYS A 141 -7.27 2.34 -4.55
N ILE A 142 -6.19 2.11 -3.83
CA ILE A 142 -5.41 0.88 -3.88
C ILE A 142 -5.56 0.18 -2.54
N THR A 143 -6.09 -1.03 -2.54
CA THR A 143 -6.28 -1.86 -1.34
C THR A 143 -5.41 -3.10 -1.43
N LEU A 144 -4.75 -3.44 -0.34
CA LEU A 144 -3.91 -4.62 -0.22
C LEU A 144 -4.38 -5.49 0.94
N ALA A 145 -4.45 -6.79 0.70
CA ALA A 145 -4.55 -7.82 1.73
C ALA A 145 -3.22 -8.55 1.82
N ILE A 146 -2.66 -8.65 3.01
CA ILE A 146 -1.31 -9.15 3.25
C ILE A 146 -1.38 -10.36 4.15
N ASP A 147 -1.03 -11.51 3.60
CA ASP A 147 -0.70 -12.72 4.34
C ASP A 147 0.72 -12.60 4.88
N ARG A 148 0.86 -12.37 6.19
CA ARG A 148 2.16 -12.12 6.81
C ARG A 148 3.10 -13.31 6.76
N ASP A 149 2.56 -14.52 6.80
CA ASP A 149 3.40 -15.73 6.79
C ASP A 149 4.03 -15.90 5.40
N ALA A 150 3.28 -15.62 4.35
CA ALA A 150 3.78 -15.68 2.99
C ALA A 150 4.61 -14.44 2.58
N ALA A 151 4.25 -13.26 3.08
CA ALA A 151 4.93 -11.99 2.78
C ALA A 151 6.27 -11.85 3.53
N GLY A 152 6.41 -12.53 4.68
CA GLY A 152 7.57 -12.40 5.54
C GLY A 152 7.54 -11.14 6.41
N SER A 153 8.67 -10.87 7.10
CA SER A 153 8.79 -9.76 8.07
C SER A 153 9.25 -8.42 7.47
N GLY A 154 9.46 -8.36 6.16
CA GLY A 154 9.89 -7.12 5.50
C GLY A 154 8.84 -6.03 5.54
N PRO A 155 9.24 -4.76 5.40
CA PRO A 155 8.29 -3.65 5.34
C PRO A 155 7.52 -3.67 4.02
N LEU A 156 6.29 -3.17 4.07
CA LEU A 156 5.49 -2.93 2.87
C LEU A 156 5.95 -1.64 2.20
N SER A 157 6.10 -1.66 0.88
CA SER A 157 6.26 -0.45 0.08
C SER A 157 5.40 -0.50 -1.18
N LEU A 158 4.94 0.67 -1.61
CA LEU A 158 4.21 0.84 -2.86
C LEU A 158 4.78 2.04 -3.60
N ARG A 159 5.15 1.81 -4.84
CA ARG A 159 5.69 2.82 -5.74
C ARG A 159 4.96 2.79 -7.07
N VAL A 160 4.79 3.95 -7.66
CA VAL A 160 4.31 4.08 -9.04
C VAL A 160 5.43 4.61 -9.89
N VAL A 161 5.72 3.91 -10.97
CA VAL A 161 6.74 4.27 -11.95
C VAL A 161 6.06 4.53 -13.28
N ALA A 162 6.09 5.78 -13.72
CA ALA A 162 5.57 6.15 -15.02
C ALA A 162 6.67 6.10 -16.08
N PRO A 163 6.41 5.58 -17.29
CA PRO A 163 7.36 5.67 -18.40
C PRO A 163 7.58 7.13 -18.81
N ALA A 164 8.75 7.43 -19.36
CA ALA A 164 9.10 8.80 -19.79
C ALA A 164 8.18 9.34 -20.89
N GLU A 165 7.72 8.45 -21.78
CA GLU A 165 6.78 8.79 -22.84
C GLU A 165 5.37 8.28 -22.52
N LYS A 166 4.36 9.15 -22.64
CA LYS A 166 2.95 8.83 -22.38
C LYS A 166 2.68 8.29 -20.97
N GLY A 167 3.55 8.61 -20.01
CA GLY A 167 3.35 8.25 -18.61
C GLY A 167 2.19 9.02 -17.98
N ALA A 168 1.49 8.38 -17.06
CA ALA A 168 0.48 9.03 -16.24
C ALA A 168 1.14 10.05 -15.30
N LEU A 169 0.53 11.22 -15.15
CA LEU A 169 0.90 12.17 -14.11
C LEU A 169 0.10 11.83 -12.85
N ILE A 170 0.77 11.26 -11.87
CA ILE A 170 0.14 10.77 -10.64
C ILE A 170 0.73 11.48 -9.44
N LYS A 171 -0.07 11.70 -8.41
CA LYS A 171 0.31 12.27 -7.14
C LYS A 171 -0.17 11.37 -6.00
N ALA A 172 0.69 11.12 -5.03
CA ALA A 172 0.26 10.47 -3.80
C ALA A 172 -0.61 11.42 -2.97
N VAL A 173 -1.80 10.97 -2.56
CA VAL A 173 -2.72 11.80 -1.76
C VAL A 173 -2.24 11.81 -0.31
N GLY A 174 -2.04 13.02 0.23
CA GLY A 174 -1.78 13.24 1.65
C GLY A 174 -0.31 13.21 2.07
N GLY A 175 0.62 13.37 1.14
CA GLY A 175 2.00 13.73 1.44
C GLY A 175 2.17 15.26 1.36
N LYS A 176 1.91 15.98 2.44
CA LYS A 176 2.51 17.29 2.71
C LYS A 176 3.47 17.10 3.86
#